data_e018a2c94ea90e5a9ca67b7655a0a51a
#
_entry.id   e018a2c94ea90e5a9ca67b7655a0a51a
#
_cell.length_a   1.000
_cell.length_b   1.000
_cell.length_c   1.000
_cell.angle_alpha   90.00
_cell.angle_beta   90.00
_cell.angle_gamma   90.00
#
_symmetry.space_group_name_H-M   'P 1'
#
loop_
_entity.id
_entity.type
_entity.pdbx_description
1 polymer ?
#
loop_
_entity_poly.entity_id
_entity_poly.type
_entity_poly.pdbx_seq_one_letter_code
_entity_poly.pdbx_strand_id
1 'polypeptide(L)'
;LIPLKYPEYAQRLVNLAMLMRNPKNTTQLVGLNVVYDDDDMQRNMEKGSQLLERMAQYSASADMTMQTQVRVAANIANGIRHAFKEFRATDIIIGMHMHPEVSQKFWGAFHQSLFNGLNSQIIMARLNQPLPTIRRIKVAVPSRAQFEPGFYRWLERLSRLACNMECHTEFHGRGDTLPLIADYIRPDPPTMRCSFTEMTHWNEMPHIAESIQNDHLFVVVTARKGTVSFKNALEHLPEEIKHHFSGSNIIIIFPDQHGDAMDEMTFAQPQHTEDQSAYEAIGKWIKKKF
;
A
#
# COMPACT_ATOMS: atom_id res chain seq x y z
N LEU A 1 0.04 9.80 2.93
CA LEU A 1 -0.59 10.61 1.89
C LEU A 1 -1.79 9.87 1.32
N ILE A 2 -2.93 10.56 1.21
CA ILE A 2 -4.21 9.98 0.78
C ILE A 2 -4.73 10.79 -0.41
N PRO A 3 -4.50 10.34 -1.65
CA PRO A 3 -5.13 10.94 -2.83
C PRO A 3 -6.64 10.69 -2.82
N LEU A 4 -7.42 11.75 -2.84
CA LEU A 4 -8.88 11.75 -2.73
C LEU A 4 -9.50 12.47 -3.93
N LYS A 5 -10.35 11.78 -4.67
CA LYS A 5 -11.10 12.35 -5.82
C LYS A 5 -12.60 12.12 -5.70
N TYR A 6 -13.01 10.95 -5.24
CA TYR A 6 -14.40 10.51 -5.24
C TYR A 6 -14.96 10.55 -3.82
N PRO A 7 -16.00 11.36 -3.56
CA PRO A 7 -16.55 11.54 -2.22
C PRO A 7 -17.06 10.25 -1.57
N GLU A 8 -17.61 9.34 -2.36
CA GLU A 8 -18.19 8.08 -1.90
C GLU A 8 -17.16 7.11 -1.28
N TYR A 9 -15.90 7.23 -1.68
CA TYR A 9 -14.81 6.39 -1.17
C TYR A 9 -13.88 7.11 -0.18
N ALA A 10 -13.92 8.45 -0.17
CA ALA A 10 -12.96 9.27 0.56
C ALA A 10 -12.95 8.95 2.06
N GLN A 11 -14.11 8.89 2.69
CA GLN A 11 -14.22 8.61 4.12
C GLN A 11 -13.64 7.24 4.49
N ARG A 12 -13.85 6.21 3.66
CA ARG A 12 -13.32 4.86 3.90
C ARG A 12 -11.79 4.83 3.83
N LEU A 13 -11.20 5.58 2.87
CA LEU A 13 -9.75 5.67 2.73
C LEU A 13 -9.12 6.45 3.89
N VAL A 14 -9.74 7.54 4.32
CA VAL A 14 -9.29 8.31 5.49
C VAL A 14 -9.38 7.44 6.76
N ASN A 15 -10.47 6.70 6.95
CA ASN A 15 -10.62 5.79 8.07
C ASN A 15 -9.57 4.68 8.06
N LEU A 16 -9.29 4.09 6.89
CA LEU A 16 -8.21 3.11 6.74
C LEU A 16 -6.86 3.69 7.17
N ALA A 17 -6.55 4.91 6.71
CA ALA A 17 -5.31 5.59 7.07
C ALA A 17 -5.19 5.86 8.57
N MET A 18 -6.29 6.27 9.20
CA MET A 18 -6.34 6.49 10.65
C MET A 18 -6.08 5.20 11.43
N LEU A 19 -6.71 4.09 11.03
CA LEU A 19 -6.55 2.78 11.69
C LEU A 19 -5.16 2.16 11.49
N MET A 20 -4.49 2.46 10.39
CA MET A 20 -3.13 1.99 10.11
C MET A 20 -2.03 2.87 10.70
N ARG A 21 -2.37 4.08 11.15
CA ARG A 21 -1.39 5.06 11.62
C ARG A 21 -0.70 4.59 12.90
N ASN A 22 0.61 4.83 12.98
CA ASN A 22 1.34 4.70 14.23
C ASN A 22 1.10 5.95 15.11
N PRO A 23 0.46 5.84 16.28
CA PRO A 23 0.19 6.98 17.15
C PRO A 23 1.47 7.63 17.70
N LYS A 24 2.59 6.89 17.74
CA LYS A 24 3.91 7.42 18.15
C LYS A 24 4.54 8.32 17.08
N ASN A 25 4.11 8.19 15.83
CA ASN A 25 4.59 9.05 14.75
C ASN A 25 3.88 10.41 14.81
N THR A 26 4.66 11.47 14.90
CA THR A 26 4.18 12.86 14.85
C THR A 26 3.72 13.30 13.48
N THR A 27 3.94 12.46 12.44
CA THR A 27 3.54 12.76 11.06
C THR A 27 2.03 12.84 10.92
N GLN A 28 1.57 13.93 10.33
CA GLN A 28 0.15 14.18 10.08
C GLN A 28 -0.37 13.35 8.91
N LEU A 29 -1.68 13.12 8.90
CA LEU A 29 -2.36 12.65 7.70
C LEU A 29 -2.38 13.78 6.66
N VAL A 30 -2.16 13.45 5.40
CA VAL A 30 -2.23 14.42 4.30
C VAL A 30 -3.26 13.97 3.30
N GLY A 31 -4.35 14.73 3.18
CA GLY A 31 -5.36 14.57 2.13
C GLY A 31 -4.95 15.38 0.89
N LEU A 32 -4.88 14.74 -0.25
CA LEU A 32 -4.50 15.34 -1.51
C LEU A 32 -5.60 15.21 -2.55
N ASN A 33 -5.99 16.30 -3.19
CA ASN A 33 -6.77 16.25 -4.43
C ASN A 33 -5.91 16.78 -5.58
N VAL A 34 -5.76 15.99 -6.65
CA VAL A 34 -5.02 16.41 -7.85
C VAL A 34 -6.02 16.72 -8.97
N VAL A 35 -5.90 17.92 -9.52
CA VAL A 35 -6.76 18.47 -10.57
C VAL A 35 -5.91 18.63 -11.83
N TYR A 36 -6.49 18.35 -13.00
CA TYR A 36 -5.86 18.62 -14.27
C TYR A 36 -5.83 20.12 -14.56
N ASP A 37 -4.80 20.56 -15.27
CA ASP A 37 -4.68 21.89 -15.84
C ASP A 37 -5.46 21.93 -17.17
N ASP A 38 -6.79 22.11 -17.04
CA ASP A 38 -7.74 22.11 -18.14
C ASP A 38 -8.83 23.19 -17.94
N ASP A 39 -9.75 23.30 -18.88
CA ASP A 39 -10.83 24.31 -18.84
C ASP A 39 -11.74 24.18 -17.59
N ASP A 40 -11.84 23.01 -17.00
CA ASP A 40 -12.62 22.73 -15.79
C ASP A 40 -11.80 22.89 -14.49
N MET A 41 -10.54 23.31 -14.56
CA MET A 41 -9.61 23.37 -13.42
C MET A 41 -10.21 24.09 -12.21
N GLN A 42 -10.71 25.32 -12.40
CA GLN A 42 -11.25 26.13 -11.28
C GLN A 42 -12.40 25.41 -10.58
N ARG A 43 -13.36 24.88 -11.34
CA ARG A 43 -14.49 24.12 -10.81
C ARG A 43 -14.07 22.86 -10.06
N ASN A 44 -13.06 22.15 -10.58
CA ASN A 44 -12.54 20.93 -9.98
C ASN A 44 -11.71 21.25 -8.72
N MET A 45 -11.02 22.37 -8.66
CA MET A 45 -10.34 22.85 -7.45
C MET A 45 -11.33 23.15 -6.31
N GLU A 46 -12.42 23.82 -6.61
CA GLU A 46 -13.47 24.12 -5.60
C GLU A 46 -14.08 22.82 -5.04
N LYS A 47 -14.43 21.88 -5.91
CA LYS A 47 -14.94 20.55 -5.50
C LYS A 47 -13.92 19.77 -4.67
N GLY A 48 -12.65 19.81 -5.09
CA GLY A 48 -11.55 19.19 -4.38
C GLY A 48 -11.36 19.77 -2.98
N SER A 49 -11.38 21.11 -2.85
CA SER A 49 -11.27 21.79 -1.57
C SER A 49 -12.42 21.42 -0.63
N GLN A 50 -13.65 21.44 -1.11
CA GLN A 50 -14.83 21.05 -0.32
C GLN A 50 -14.78 19.59 0.14
N LEU A 51 -14.29 18.68 -0.71
CA LEU A 51 -14.11 17.29 -0.35
C LEU A 51 -13.06 17.15 0.76
N LEU A 52 -11.92 17.78 0.60
CA LEU A 52 -10.81 17.72 1.55
C LEU A 52 -11.18 18.34 2.90
N GLU A 53 -11.90 19.46 2.90
CA GLU A 53 -12.40 20.10 4.13
C GLU A 53 -13.33 19.16 4.91
N ARG A 54 -14.28 18.50 4.25
CA ARG A 54 -15.14 17.49 4.88
C ARG A 54 -14.34 16.33 5.46
N MET A 55 -13.28 15.88 4.78
CA MET A 55 -12.44 14.79 5.28
C MET A 55 -11.55 15.24 6.44
N ALA A 56 -11.11 16.50 6.45
CA ALA A 56 -10.40 17.08 7.60
C ALA A 56 -11.30 17.18 8.84
N GLN A 57 -12.56 17.62 8.66
CA GLN A 57 -13.55 17.62 9.74
C GLN A 57 -13.85 16.20 10.25
N TYR A 58 -13.98 15.23 9.34
CA TYR A 58 -14.16 13.84 9.71
C TYR A 58 -12.99 13.30 10.53
N SER A 59 -11.74 13.55 10.12
CA SER A 59 -10.57 13.10 10.89
C SER A 59 -10.46 13.82 12.24
N ALA A 60 -10.82 15.11 12.30
CA ALA A 60 -10.85 15.88 13.54
C ALA A 60 -11.88 15.33 14.55
N SER A 61 -13.01 14.78 14.08
CA SER A 61 -13.99 14.12 14.96
C SER A 61 -13.44 12.85 15.64
N ALA A 62 -12.33 12.32 15.17
CA ALA A 62 -11.58 11.22 15.75
C ALA A 62 -10.25 11.67 16.39
N ASP A 63 -10.15 12.94 16.80
CA ASP A 63 -8.96 13.55 17.38
C ASP A 63 -7.69 13.45 16.51
N MET A 64 -7.86 13.39 15.19
CA MET A 64 -6.75 13.33 14.24
C MET A 64 -6.71 14.54 13.33
N THR A 65 -5.55 15.19 13.28
CA THR A 65 -5.32 16.30 12.36
C THR A 65 -4.98 15.76 10.96
N MET A 66 -5.66 16.29 9.95
CA MET A 66 -5.36 16.04 8.55
C MET A 66 -5.01 17.35 7.84
N GLN A 67 -3.82 17.41 7.27
CA GLN A 67 -3.42 18.49 6.37
C GLN A 67 -4.06 18.26 5.00
N THR A 68 -4.49 19.31 4.32
CA THR A 68 -5.19 19.23 3.04
C THR A 68 -4.48 20.03 1.97
N GLN A 69 -4.41 19.49 0.76
CA GLN A 69 -3.86 20.20 -0.40
C GLN A 69 -4.63 19.85 -1.68
N VAL A 70 -5.07 20.88 -2.41
CA VAL A 70 -5.45 20.75 -3.82
C VAL A 70 -4.25 21.12 -4.66
N ARG A 71 -3.92 20.30 -5.64
CA ARG A 71 -2.76 20.48 -6.52
C ARG A 71 -3.18 20.41 -7.97
N VAL A 72 -2.80 21.39 -8.75
CA VAL A 72 -2.91 21.35 -10.22
C VAL A 72 -1.70 20.62 -10.80
N ALA A 73 -1.91 19.70 -11.70
CA ALA A 73 -0.85 18.98 -12.39
C ALA A 73 -1.31 18.48 -13.78
N ALA A 74 -0.40 18.47 -14.71
CA ALA A 74 -0.63 17.89 -16.05
C ALA A 74 -0.90 16.38 -16.02
N ASN A 75 -0.46 15.69 -14.94
CA ASN A 75 -0.61 14.25 -14.75
C ASN A 75 -0.81 13.95 -13.27
N ILE A 76 -1.84 13.15 -12.95
CA ILE A 76 -2.22 12.81 -11.57
C ILE A 76 -1.08 12.11 -10.82
N ALA A 77 -0.39 11.17 -11.46
CA ALA A 77 0.72 10.45 -10.82
C ALA A 77 1.88 11.38 -10.47
N ASN A 78 2.18 12.36 -11.32
CA ASN A 78 3.18 13.39 -11.02
C ASN A 78 2.75 14.27 -9.85
N GLY A 79 1.49 14.70 -9.82
CA GLY A 79 0.94 15.48 -8.70
C GLY A 79 1.08 14.74 -7.37
N ILE A 80 0.77 13.43 -7.35
CA ILE A 80 0.93 12.58 -6.17
C ILE A 80 2.40 12.46 -5.77
N ARG A 81 3.32 12.18 -6.72
CA ARG A 81 4.75 12.05 -6.44
C ARG A 81 5.38 13.33 -5.88
N HIS A 82 5.00 14.48 -6.42
CA HIS A 82 5.48 15.76 -5.92
C HIS A 82 4.98 16.03 -4.50
N ALA A 83 3.68 15.82 -4.23
CA ALA A 83 3.13 15.95 -2.89
C ALA A 83 3.78 14.96 -1.90
N PHE A 84 4.00 13.71 -2.32
CA PHE A 84 4.66 12.70 -1.50
C PHE A 84 6.03 13.18 -0.99
N LYS A 85 6.85 13.73 -1.89
CA LYS A 85 8.18 14.26 -1.55
C LYS A 85 8.10 15.52 -0.69
N GLU A 86 7.20 16.45 -1.04
CA GLU A 86 7.01 17.71 -0.32
C GLU A 86 6.60 17.50 1.12
N PHE A 87 5.63 16.62 1.37
CA PHE A 87 5.16 16.29 2.71
C PHE A 87 6.00 15.23 3.43
N ARG A 88 7.07 14.73 2.80
CA ARG A 88 7.90 13.62 3.33
C ARG A 88 7.04 12.46 3.82
N ALA A 89 6.01 12.12 3.03
CA ALA A 89 5.11 11.05 3.38
C ALA A 89 5.84 9.68 3.36
N THR A 90 5.43 8.78 4.22
CA THR A 90 6.00 7.43 4.31
C THR A 90 5.21 6.42 3.49
N ASP A 91 3.90 6.60 3.43
CA ASP A 91 2.98 5.68 2.77
C ASP A 91 2.01 6.45 1.87
N ILE A 92 1.54 5.81 0.80
CA ILE A 92 0.42 6.29 0.00
C ILE A 92 -0.74 5.31 0.16
N ILE A 93 -1.92 5.82 0.53
CA ILE A 93 -3.16 5.04 0.55
C ILE A 93 -4.07 5.57 -0.55
N ILE A 94 -4.35 4.74 -1.55
CA ILE A 94 -5.12 5.13 -2.74
C ILE A 94 -6.30 4.19 -2.98
N GLY A 95 -7.43 4.75 -3.40
CA GLY A 95 -8.62 3.98 -3.75
C GLY A 95 -8.47 3.24 -5.07
N MET A 96 -8.92 2.00 -5.09
CA MET A 96 -9.02 1.16 -6.28
C MET A 96 -10.47 1.16 -6.78
N HIS A 97 -10.74 1.89 -7.86
CA HIS A 97 -12.08 2.04 -8.41
C HIS A 97 -12.43 0.94 -9.41
N MET A 98 -13.67 0.47 -9.37
CA MET A 98 -14.18 -0.68 -10.14
C MET A 98 -14.78 -0.33 -11.50
N HIS A 99 -14.70 0.91 -11.95
CA HIS A 99 -15.16 1.23 -13.31
C HIS A 99 -14.31 0.51 -14.34
N PRO A 100 -14.87 -0.28 -15.26
CA PRO A 100 -14.11 -1.10 -16.22
C PRO A 100 -13.08 -0.29 -17.01
N GLU A 101 -13.42 0.93 -17.43
CA GLU A 101 -12.51 1.81 -18.16
C GLU A 101 -11.37 2.36 -17.28
N VAL A 102 -11.66 2.63 -16.00
CA VAL A 102 -10.69 3.12 -15.03
C VAL A 102 -9.78 1.98 -14.57
N SER A 103 -10.32 0.74 -14.47
CA SER A 103 -9.57 -0.44 -14.06
C SER A 103 -8.42 -0.76 -15.03
N GLN A 104 -8.65 -0.72 -16.35
CA GLN A 104 -7.58 -0.93 -17.33
C GLN A 104 -6.54 0.20 -17.32
N LYS A 105 -6.98 1.47 -17.20
CA LYS A 105 -6.06 2.61 -17.10
C LYS A 105 -5.31 2.63 -15.77
N PHE A 106 -5.95 2.19 -14.68
CA PHE A 106 -5.39 2.17 -13.35
C PHE A 106 -4.25 1.16 -13.22
N TRP A 107 -4.43 -0.08 -13.74
CA TRP A 107 -3.41 -1.11 -13.74
C TRP A 107 -2.35 -0.93 -14.83
N GLY A 108 -2.66 -0.17 -15.90
CA GLY A 108 -1.76 0.13 -16.99
C GLY A 108 -0.88 1.36 -16.74
N ALA A 109 -1.16 2.43 -17.49
CA ALA A 109 -0.30 3.63 -17.52
C ALA A 109 -0.21 4.37 -16.17
N PHE A 110 -1.30 4.46 -15.39
CA PHE A 110 -1.28 5.14 -14.09
C PHE A 110 -0.40 4.39 -13.09
N HIS A 111 -0.58 3.08 -13.00
CA HIS A 111 0.18 2.22 -12.11
C HIS A 111 1.69 2.28 -12.44
N GLN A 112 2.06 2.09 -13.70
CA GLN A 112 3.45 2.21 -14.13
C GLN A 112 4.02 3.59 -13.85
N SER A 113 3.26 4.65 -14.14
CA SER A 113 3.68 6.02 -13.92
C SER A 113 3.84 6.37 -12.43
N LEU A 114 2.99 5.82 -11.56
CA LEU A 114 3.10 6.01 -10.11
C LEU A 114 4.31 5.26 -9.54
N PHE A 115 4.53 4.01 -9.96
CA PHE A 115 5.65 3.18 -9.49
C PHE A 115 7.00 3.61 -10.07
N ASN A 116 7.04 4.15 -11.28
CA ASN A 116 8.26 4.70 -11.88
C ASN A 116 8.69 5.98 -11.14
N GLY A 117 9.39 5.83 -10.02
CA GLY A 117 9.94 6.93 -9.22
C GLY A 117 9.38 7.09 -7.81
N LEU A 118 8.55 6.13 -7.34
CA LEU A 118 8.17 5.98 -5.94
C LEU A 118 8.49 4.57 -5.48
N ASN A 119 9.54 4.42 -4.69
CA ASN A 119 9.92 3.16 -4.08
C ASN A 119 9.31 2.95 -2.68
N SER A 120 8.54 3.91 -2.21
CA SER A 120 7.86 3.87 -0.91
C SER A 120 6.65 2.96 -0.91
N GLN A 121 6.14 2.64 0.27
CA GLN A 121 4.97 1.77 0.41
C GLN A 121 3.72 2.38 -0.21
N ILE A 122 3.03 1.58 -1.04
CA ILE A 122 1.75 1.96 -1.65
C ILE A 122 0.70 0.94 -1.23
N ILE A 123 -0.40 1.44 -0.68
CA ILE A 123 -1.54 0.66 -0.22
C ILE A 123 -2.73 1.03 -1.11
N MET A 124 -3.20 0.07 -1.88
CA MET A 124 -4.36 0.24 -2.75
C MET A 124 -5.55 -0.45 -2.12
N ALA A 125 -6.67 0.27 -1.96
CA ALA A 125 -7.81 -0.26 -1.24
C ALA A 125 -9.12 -0.14 -2.03
N ARG A 126 -9.89 -1.21 -2.04
CA ARG A 126 -11.30 -1.25 -2.42
C ARG A 126 -12.09 -1.74 -1.21
N LEU A 127 -12.85 -0.84 -0.63
CA LEU A 127 -13.63 -1.09 0.56
C LEU A 127 -15.11 -0.93 0.21
N ASN A 128 -15.80 -2.03 0.00
CA ASN A 128 -17.22 -2.04 -0.33
C ASN A 128 -18.11 -1.82 0.91
N GLN A 129 -17.56 -2.16 2.08
CA GLN A 129 -18.23 -2.00 3.38
C GLN A 129 -17.41 -1.12 4.32
N PRO A 130 -18.04 -0.51 5.34
CA PRO A 130 -17.33 0.20 6.41
C PRO A 130 -16.39 -0.72 7.16
N LEU A 131 -15.17 -0.28 7.46
CA LEU A 131 -14.16 -1.07 8.18
C LEU A 131 -14.65 -1.63 9.53
N PRO A 132 -15.45 -0.93 10.34
CA PRO A 132 -15.97 -1.49 11.61
C PRO A 132 -16.87 -2.73 11.45
N THR A 133 -17.35 -3.03 10.24
CA THR A 133 -18.15 -4.24 9.98
C THR A 133 -17.31 -5.47 9.64
N ILE A 134 -16.02 -5.28 9.42
CA ILE A 134 -15.07 -6.36 9.12
C ILE A 134 -14.77 -7.15 10.39
N ARG A 135 -14.84 -8.47 10.31
CA ARG A 135 -14.62 -9.39 11.42
C ARG A 135 -13.34 -10.21 11.30
N ARG A 136 -12.87 -10.40 10.09
CA ARG A 136 -11.70 -11.22 9.79
C ARG A 136 -10.86 -10.61 8.68
N ILE A 137 -9.54 -10.71 8.84
CA ILE A 137 -8.57 -10.32 7.81
C ILE A 137 -7.87 -11.58 7.31
N LYS A 138 -7.83 -11.79 6.00
CA LYS A 138 -7.04 -12.85 5.37
C LYS A 138 -5.92 -12.22 4.56
N VAL A 139 -4.70 -12.67 4.76
CA VAL A 139 -3.49 -12.05 4.20
C VAL A 139 -2.75 -13.06 3.35
N ALA A 140 -2.64 -12.83 2.05
CA ALA A 140 -1.75 -13.59 1.17
C ALA A 140 -0.38 -12.93 1.10
N VAL A 141 0.66 -13.69 1.46
CA VAL A 141 2.04 -13.21 1.53
C VAL A 141 2.88 -13.95 0.50
N PRO A 142 3.60 -13.26 -0.42
CA PRO A 142 4.43 -13.91 -1.41
C PRO A 142 5.67 -14.56 -0.77
N SER A 143 6.22 -15.56 -1.44
CA SER A 143 7.48 -16.17 -1.00
C SER A 143 8.61 -15.15 -0.97
N ARG A 144 9.51 -15.24 -0.01
CA ARG A 144 10.65 -14.35 0.19
C ARG A 144 10.28 -12.90 0.55
N ALA A 145 9.05 -12.65 0.97
CA ALA A 145 8.62 -11.32 1.42
C ALA A 145 9.48 -10.78 2.56
N GLN A 146 10.03 -11.67 3.42
CA GLN A 146 10.90 -11.32 4.53
C GLN A 146 12.24 -10.69 4.10
N PHE A 147 12.62 -10.81 2.84
CA PHE A 147 13.85 -10.21 2.29
C PHE A 147 13.58 -8.86 1.59
N GLU A 148 12.32 -8.40 1.55
CA GLU A 148 12.01 -7.06 1.05
C GLU A 148 12.30 -6.01 2.13
N PRO A 149 12.91 -4.87 1.78
CA PRO A 149 13.24 -3.82 2.75
C PRO A 149 12.05 -3.34 3.57
N GLY A 150 10.86 -3.27 2.96
CA GLY A 150 9.64 -2.83 3.63
C GLY A 150 8.87 -3.91 4.37
N PHE A 151 9.44 -5.09 4.65
CA PHE A 151 8.75 -6.20 5.28
C PHE A 151 8.08 -5.82 6.61
N TYR A 152 8.85 -5.25 7.53
CA TYR A 152 8.33 -4.86 8.85
C TYR A 152 7.39 -3.66 8.78
N ARG A 153 7.53 -2.77 7.79
CA ARG A 153 6.65 -1.60 7.65
C ARG A 153 5.23 -1.99 7.29
N TRP A 154 5.03 -2.84 6.29
CA TRP A 154 3.66 -3.27 5.96
C TRP A 154 3.07 -4.14 7.07
N LEU A 155 3.89 -4.94 7.73
CA LEU A 155 3.45 -5.79 8.84
C LEU A 155 3.01 -4.93 10.03
N GLU A 156 3.74 -3.87 10.38
CA GLU A 156 3.33 -2.89 11.39
C GLU A 156 1.98 -2.23 11.04
N ARG A 157 1.82 -1.75 9.81
CA ARG A 157 0.57 -1.12 9.36
C ARG A 157 -0.62 -2.06 9.46
N LEU A 158 -0.44 -3.28 9.02
CA LEU A 158 -1.46 -4.31 9.06
C LEU A 158 -1.79 -4.74 10.50
N SER A 159 -0.78 -4.91 11.34
CA SER A 159 -0.97 -5.24 12.76
C SER A 159 -1.78 -4.16 13.48
N ARG A 160 -1.51 -2.89 13.21
CA ARG A 160 -2.29 -1.79 13.78
C ARG A 160 -3.74 -1.80 13.30
N LEU A 161 -3.95 -2.00 11.99
CA LEU A 161 -5.29 -2.14 11.44
C LEU A 161 -6.05 -3.26 12.15
N ALA A 162 -5.46 -4.44 12.25
CA ALA A 162 -6.07 -5.61 12.87
C ALA A 162 -6.38 -5.40 14.37
N CYS A 163 -5.44 -4.77 15.11
CA CYS A 163 -5.65 -4.45 16.52
C CYS A 163 -6.76 -3.41 16.72
N ASN A 164 -6.74 -2.32 15.95
CA ASN A 164 -7.75 -1.26 16.05
C ASN A 164 -9.17 -1.72 15.63
N MET A 165 -9.24 -2.76 14.79
CA MET A 165 -10.51 -3.38 14.38
C MET A 165 -10.87 -4.61 15.23
N GLU A 166 -10.01 -5.02 16.16
CA GLU A 166 -10.15 -6.25 16.98
C GLU A 166 -10.40 -7.52 16.13
N CYS A 167 -9.90 -7.53 14.89
CA CYS A 167 -10.08 -8.61 13.95
C CYS A 167 -9.11 -9.77 14.18
N HIS A 168 -9.59 -11.01 13.95
CA HIS A 168 -8.70 -12.15 13.77
C HIS A 168 -8.05 -12.09 12.39
N THR A 169 -6.73 -12.26 12.34
CA THR A 169 -5.97 -12.22 11.08
C THR A 169 -5.38 -13.58 10.76
N GLU A 170 -5.65 -14.07 9.55
CA GLU A 170 -5.13 -15.33 9.03
C GLU A 170 -4.09 -15.04 7.95
N PHE A 171 -2.84 -15.44 8.20
CA PHE A 171 -1.73 -15.29 7.25
C PHE A 171 -1.57 -16.56 6.42
N HIS A 172 -1.60 -16.40 5.11
CA HIS A 172 -1.31 -17.45 4.12
C HIS A 172 0.03 -17.16 3.46
N GLY A 173 1.00 -18.04 3.58
CA GLY A 173 2.33 -17.83 3.03
C GLY A 173 3.21 -19.07 3.14
N ARG A 174 4.48 -18.93 2.78
CA ARG A 174 5.42 -20.05 2.84
C ARG A 174 5.89 -20.32 4.27
N GLY A 175 6.22 -21.60 4.52
CA GLY A 175 6.71 -22.07 5.82
C GLY A 175 8.00 -21.42 6.30
N ASP A 176 8.78 -20.79 5.41
CA ASP A 176 9.98 -20.01 5.75
C ASP A 176 9.69 -18.53 6.09
N THR A 177 8.56 -18.01 5.65
CA THR A 177 8.14 -16.61 5.91
C THR A 177 7.24 -16.50 7.13
N LEU A 178 6.31 -17.43 7.32
CA LEU A 178 5.30 -17.38 8.39
C LEU A 178 5.88 -17.32 9.80
N PRO A 179 6.94 -18.06 10.16
CA PRO A 179 7.56 -17.97 11.49
C PRO A 179 8.06 -16.56 11.82
N LEU A 180 8.64 -15.84 10.85
CA LEU A 180 9.13 -14.48 11.06
C LEU A 180 7.99 -13.48 11.30
N ILE A 181 6.84 -13.69 10.64
CA ILE A 181 5.64 -12.92 10.91
C ILE A 181 5.13 -13.23 12.34
N ALA A 182 5.11 -14.51 12.71
CA ALA A 182 4.70 -14.94 14.03
C ALA A 182 5.57 -14.36 15.14
N ASP A 183 6.88 -14.34 14.96
CA ASP A 183 7.84 -13.79 15.92
C ASP A 183 7.66 -12.27 16.07
N TYR A 184 7.36 -11.55 15.00
CA TYR A 184 7.05 -10.12 15.05
C TYR A 184 5.76 -9.81 15.82
N ILE A 185 4.72 -10.64 15.67
CA ILE A 185 3.38 -10.42 16.23
C ILE A 185 3.27 -10.88 17.71
N ARG A 186 4.15 -11.76 18.16
CA ARG A 186 4.12 -12.41 19.48
C ARG A 186 5.03 -11.81 20.57
N PRO A 187 5.23 -10.48 20.70
CA PRO A 187 5.71 -9.96 21.96
C PRO A 187 4.67 -10.26 23.06
N ASP A 188 5.10 -10.37 24.30
CA ASP A 188 4.23 -10.59 25.45
C ASP A 188 3.81 -9.22 26.06
N PRO A 189 2.53 -8.84 26.06
CA PRO A 189 1.37 -9.54 25.49
C PRO A 189 1.32 -9.49 23.95
N PRO A 190 0.64 -10.46 23.30
CA PRO A 190 0.58 -10.52 21.85
C PRO A 190 -0.11 -9.29 21.27
N THR A 191 0.46 -8.74 20.18
CA THR A 191 -0.03 -7.50 19.58
C THR A 191 -1.34 -7.68 18.82
N MET A 192 -1.63 -8.90 18.30
CA MET A 192 -2.87 -9.19 17.60
C MET A 192 -3.22 -10.68 17.65
N ARG A 193 -4.51 -10.98 17.45
CA ARG A 193 -4.98 -12.37 17.30
C ARG A 193 -4.73 -12.85 15.88
N CYS A 194 -3.97 -13.91 15.70
CA CYS A 194 -3.63 -14.42 14.37
C CYS A 194 -3.57 -15.94 14.31
N SER A 195 -3.68 -16.47 13.09
CA SER A 195 -3.40 -17.84 12.71
C SER A 195 -2.58 -17.87 11.42
N PHE A 196 -1.92 -18.99 11.16
CA PHE A 196 -0.99 -19.15 10.05
C PHE A 196 -1.35 -20.40 9.27
N THR A 197 -1.47 -20.26 7.95
CA THR A 197 -1.80 -21.35 7.03
C THR A 197 -0.72 -21.38 5.95
N GLU A 198 -0.07 -22.52 5.78
CA GLU A 198 0.93 -22.66 4.74
C GLU A 198 0.29 -22.61 3.35
N MET A 199 0.86 -21.77 2.48
CA MET A 199 0.54 -21.66 1.06
C MET A 199 1.84 -21.85 0.27
N THR A 200 2.00 -23.01 -0.37
CA THR A 200 3.24 -23.37 -1.07
C THR A 200 3.35 -22.71 -2.42
N HIS A 201 2.22 -22.52 -3.09
CA HIS A 201 2.14 -21.95 -4.43
C HIS A 201 1.13 -20.79 -4.50
N TRP A 202 1.47 -19.74 -5.22
CA TRP A 202 0.58 -18.60 -5.44
C TRP A 202 -0.74 -18.99 -6.13
N ASN A 203 -0.74 -20.07 -6.88
CA ASN A 203 -1.93 -20.63 -7.55
C ASN A 203 -3.00 -21.15 -6.55
N GLU A 204 -2.70 -21.24 -5.27
CA GLU A 204 -3.67 -21.57 -4.22
C GLU A 204 -4.54 -20.37 -3.80
N MET A 205 -4.23 -19.17 -4.28
CA MET A 205 -4.98 -17.95 -3.97
C MET A 205 -6.50 -18.04 -4.28
N PRO A 206 -6.96 -18.70 -5.37
CA PRO A 206 -8.39 -18.93 -5.58
C PRO A 206 -9.09 -19.70 -4.46
N HIS A 207 -8.41 -20.64 -3.78
CA HIS A 207 -8.99 -21.33 -2.62
C HIS A 207 -9.21 -20.43 -1.41
N ILE A 208 -8.37 -19.39 -1.26
CA ILE A 208 -8.62 -18.35 -0.26
C ILE A 208 -9.90 -17.60 -0.63
N ALA A 209 -10.11 -17.29 -1.91
CA ALA A 209 -11.29 -16.58 -2.40
C ALA A 209 -12.60 -17.29 -2.06
N GLU A 210 -12.65 -18.62 -2.20
CA GLU A 210 -13.82 -19.45 -1.88
C GLU A 210 -14.25 -19.32 -0.41
N SER A 211 -13.31 -19.01 0.46
CA SER A 211 -13.53 -18.88 1.91
C SER A 211 -13.78 -17.43 2.38
N ILE A 212 -13.78 -16.45 1.47
CA ILE A 212 -13.99 -15.03 1.79
C ILE A 212 -15.48 -14.72 1.84
N GLN A 213 -15.90 -14.12 2.95
CA GLN A 213 -17.24 -13.65 3.18
C GLN A 213 -17.32 -12.12 3.08
N ASN A 214 -18.52 -11.57 3.08
CA ASN A 214 -18.75 -10.12 2.94
C ASN A 214 -18.13 -9.29 4.07
N ASP A 215 -18.05 -9.85 5.27
CA ASP A 215 -17.43 -9.24 6.46
C ASP A 215 -15.93 -9.56 6.60
N HIS A 216 -15.31 -10.11 5.56
CA HIS A 216 -13.88 -10.33 5.50
C HIS A 216 -13.18 -9.22 4.71
N LEU A 217 -11.96 -8.90 5.12
CA LEU A 217 -11.01 -8.09 4.38
C LEU A 217 -9.91 -9.00 3.82
N PHE A 218 -9.76 -9.02 2.52
CA PHE A 218 -8.65 -9.72 1.88
C PHE A 218 -7.48 -8.75 1.67
N VAL A 219 -6.30 -9.12 2.12
CA VAL A 219 -5.06 -8.35 1.96
C VAL A 219 -4.08 -9.17 1.14
N VAL A 220 -3.58 -8.57 0.07
CA VAL A 220 -2.53 -9.15 -0.77
C VAL A 220 -1.27 -8.33 -0.59
N VAL A 221 -0.23 -8.92 -0.01
CA VAL A 221 1.11 -8.36 -0.09
C VAL A 221 1.68 -8.77 -1.44
N THR A 222 2.08 -7.80 -2.24
CA THR A 222 2.64 -8.06 -3.58
C THR A 222 4.11 -7.63 -3.64
N ALA A 223 4.70 -7.70 -4.80
CA ALA A 223 6.09 -7.32 -5.03
C ALA A 223 6.22 -6.50 -6.31
N ARG A 224 7.25 -5.69 -6.38
CA ARG A 224 7.59 -4.92 -7.59
C ARG A 224 8.46 -5.76 -8.51
N LYS A 225 8.34 -5.54 -9.81
CA LYS A 225 9.19 -6.19 -10.80
C LYS A 225 10.67 -5.88 -10.51
N GLY A 226 11.49 -6.92 -10.46
CA GLY A 226 12.91 -6.80 -10.16
C GLY A 226 13.27 -6.95 -8.68
N THR A 227 12.31 -7.10 -7.76
CA THR A 227 12.58 -7.36 -6.34
C THR A 227 12.64 -8.87 -6.03
N VAL A 228 13.16 -9.21 -4.85
CA VAL A 228 13.47 -10.61 -4.47
C VAL A 228 12.23 -11.50 -4.30
N SER A 229 11.11 -10.91 -3.89
CA SER A 229 9.84 -11.61 -3.71
C SER A 229 8.96 -11.63 -4.96
N PHE A 230 9.37 -10.94 -6.03
CA PHE A 230 8.62 -10.89 -7.27
C PHE A 230 8.55 -12.27 -7.96
N LYS A 231 7.35 -12.63 -8.39
CA LYS A 231 7.07 -13.81 -9.20
C LYS A 231 6.19 -13.43 -10.39
N ASN A 232 6.36 -14.09 -11.52
CA ASN A 232 5.55 -13.82 -12.72
C ASN A 232 4.04 -13.98 -12.45
N ALA A 233 3.65 -14.85 -11.53
CA ALA A 233 2.25 -15.00 -11.12
C ALA A 233 1.66 -13.70 -10.53
N LEU A 234 2.48 -12.82 -9.96
CA LEU A 234 2.03 -11.51 -9.45
C LEU A 234 1.67 -10.52 -10.57
N GLU A 235 2.12 -10.74 -11.79
CA GLU A 235 1.72 -9.93 -12.96
C GLU A 235 0.23 -10.14 -13.30
N HIS A 236 -0.31 -11.32 -12.99
CA HIS A 236 -1.71 -11.69 -13.22
C HIS A 236 -2.64 -11.33 -12.05
N LEU A 237 -2.11 -10.69 -10.99
CA LEU A 237 -2.89 -10.30 -9.83
C LEU A 237 -4.13 -9.44 -10.18
N PRO A 238 -4.09 -8.51 -11.15
CA PRO A 238 -5.29 -7.76 -11.56
C PRO A 238 -6.41 -8.64 -12.09
N GLU A 239 -6.09 -9.64 -12.93
CA GLU A 239 -7.03 -10.60 -13.49
C GLU A 239 -7.59 -11.50 -12.38
N GLU A 240 -6.74 -12.01 -11.50
CA GLU A 240 -7.15 -12.82 -10.34
C GLU A 240 -8.12 -12.07 -9.43
N ILE A 241 -7.82 -10.80 -9.12
CA ILE A 241 -8.70 -9.96 -8.31
C ILE A 241 -10.06 -9.73 -9.00
N LYS A 242 -10.05 -9.54 -10.30
CA LYS A 242 -11.27 -9.33 -11.08
C LYS A 242 -12.14 -10.60 -11.12
N HIS A 243 -11.52 -11.76 -11.28
CA HIS A 243 -12.24 -13.03 -11.42
C HIS A 243 -12.73 -13.56 -10.07
N HIS A 244 -11.89 -13.56 -9.04
CA HIS A 244 -12.16 -14.26 -7.78
C HIS A 244 -12.63 -13.35 -6.65
N PHE A 245 -12.33 -12.04 -6.71
CA PHE A 245 -12.55 -11.12 -5.60
C PHE A 245 -13.35 -9.87 -5.99
N SER A 246 -14.16 -9.91 -7.05
CA SER A 246 -14.84 -8.72 -7.61
C SER A 246 -15.74 -7.99 -6.60
N GLY A 247 -16.40 -8.70 -5.70
CA GLY A 247 -17.29 -8.16 -4.66
C GLY A 247 -16.62 -7.96 -3.29
N SER A 248 -15.37 -8.38 -3.11
CA SER A 248 -14.72 -8.41 -1.80
C SER A 248 -14.14 -7.06 -1.39
N ASN A 249 -14.02 -6.84 -0.07
CA ASN A 249 -13.15 -5.80 0.46
C ASN A 249 -11.71 -6.27 0.27
N ILE A 250 -10.88 -5.47 -0.40
CA ILE A 250 -9.52 -5.85 -0.73
C ILE A 250 -8.54 -4.71 -0.51
N ILE A 251 -7.37 -5.08 0.01
CA ILE A 251 -6.20 -4.21 0.09
C ILE A 251 -5.03 -4.89 -0.61
N ILE A 252 -4.32 -4.15 -1.46
CA ILE A 252 -3.08 -4.59 -2.08
C ILE A 252 -1.95 -3.72 -1.54
N ILE A 253 -0.93 -4.35 -0.98
CA ILE A 253 0.22 -3.66 -0.40
C ILE A 253 1.44 -3.91 -1.29
N PHE A 254 2.00 -2.83 -1.82
CA PHE A 254 3.31 -2.81 -2.45
C PHE A 254 4.32 -2.35 -1.41
N PRO A 255 5.19 -3.23 -0.93
CA PRO A 255 6.15 -2.91 0.11
C PRO A 255 7.08 -1.75 -0.26
N ASP A 256 7.56 -1.05 0.74
CA ASP A 256 8.63 -0.08 0.61
C ASP A 256 9.93 -0.77 0.17
N GLN A 257 10.71 -0.08 -0.66
CA GLN A 257 11.99 -0.59 -1.18
C GLN A 257 13.21 0.13 -0.58
N HIS A 258 12.98 1.09 0.32
CA HIS A 258 14.06 1.84 0.98
C HIS A 258 14.40 1.28 2.38
N GLY A 259 13.49 0.47 2.97
CA GLY A 259 13.58 0.05 4.36
C GLY A 259 13.21 1.16 5.36
N ASP A 260 13.04 0.77 6.61
CA ASP A 260 12.88 1.69 7.74
C ASP A 260 14.23 1.93 8.42
N ALA A 261 14.37 3.05 9.12
CA ALA A 261 15.57 3.35 9.92
C ALA A 261 15.87 2.27 11.00
N MET A 262 14.89 1.43 11.34
CA MET A 262 15.09 0.25 12.17
C MET A 262 15.82 -0.89 11.44
N ASP A 263 15.75 -0.94 10.11
CA ASP A 263 16.50 -1.91 9.30
C ASP A 263 17.99 -1.59 9.27
N GLU A 264 18.40 -0.33 9.55
CA GLU A 264 19.79 0.05 9.75
C GLU A 264 20.40 -0.60 11.00
N MET A 265 19.59 -1.06 11.96
CA MET A 265 20.01 -1.78 13.14
C MET A 265 20.12 -3.31 12.93
N THR A 266 19.48 -3.85 11.91
CA THR A 266 19.64 -5.25 11.51
C THR A 266 20.63 -5.34 10.36
N PHE A 267 21.69 -6.12 10.52
CA PHE A 267 22.82 -6.33 9.59
C PHE A 267 22.43 -6.88 8.19
N ALA A 268 21.25 -6.59 7.69
CA ALA A 268 20.71 -7.09 6.45
C ALA A 268 20.41 -5.99 5.41
N GLN A 269 21.21 -4.92 5.38
CA GLN A 269 21.21 -4.07 4.18
C GLN A 269 22.05 -4.74 3.08
N PRO A 270 21.46 -5.13 1.93
CA PRO A 270 22.26 -5.22 0.72
C PRO A 270 22.74 -3.79 0.43
N GLN A 271 24.04 -3.62 0.43
CA GLN A 271 24.70 -2.36 0.07
C GLN A 271 24.40 -2.04 -1.39
N HIS A 272 23.27 -1.35 -1.67
CA HIS A 272 22.95 -0.84 -3.00
C HIS A 272 23.86 0.31 -3.46
N THR A 273 24.80 0.75 -2.61
CA THR A 273 25.81 1.74 -2.94
C THR A 273 26.97 1.19 -3.74
N GLU A 274 27.23 -0.12 -3.69
CA GLU A 274 28.37 -0.71 -4.44
C GLU A 274 28.05 -0.98 -5.91
N ASP A 275 26.78 -1.27 -6.26
CA ASP A 275 26.44 -1.56 -7.65
C ASP A 275 26.50 -0.33 -8.57
N GLN A 276 26.16 0.87 -8.08
CA GLN A 276 26.31 2.08 -8.88
C GLN A 276 27.79 2.43 -9.13
N SER A 277 28.66 2.22 -8.13
CA SER A 277 30.11 2.44 -8.29
C SER A 277 30.76 1.41 -9.21
N ALA A 278 30.26 0.16 -9.20
CA ALA A 278 30.75 -0.89 -10.09
C ALA A 278 30.33 -0.65 -11.55
N TYR A 279 29.09 -0.22 -11.78
CA TYR A 279 28.62 0.16 -13.13
C TYR A 279 29.34 1.40 -13.66
N GLU A 280 29.60 2.40 -12.82
CA GLU A 280 30.41 3.58 -13.22
C GLU A 280 31.88 3.20 -13.48
N ALA A 281 32.47 2.30 -12.70
CA ALA A 281 33.82 1.82 -12.90
C ALA A 281 33.95 1.02 -14.21
N ILE A 282 32.96 0.16 -14.52
CA ILE A 282 32.86 -0.59 -15.77
C ILE A 282 32.67 0.38 -16.96
N GLY A 283 31.81 1.38 -16.83
CA GLY A 283 31.60 2.40 -17.86
C GLY A 283 32.83 3.25 -18.13
N LYS A 284 33.61 3.59 -17.11
CA LYS A 284 34.89 4.31 -17.25
C LYS A 284 35.98 3.40 -17.85
N TRP A 285 35.98 2.12 -17.55
CA TRP A 285 36.92 1.15 -18.12
C TRP A 285 36.66 0.93 -19.61
N ILE A 286 35.39 0.79 -20.03
CA ILE A 286 35.01 0.65 -21.44
C ILE A 286 35.39 1.91 -22.25
N LYS A 287 35.14 3.12 -21.71
CA LYS A 287 35.52 4.39 -22.37
C LYS A 287 37.03 4.61 -22.49
N LYS A 288 37.83 3.88 -21.73
CA LYS A 288 39.30 3.99 -21.75
C LYS A 288 39.94 2.99 -22.70
N LYS A 289 39.18 2.00 -23.18
CA LYS A 289 39.71 0.90 -24.02
C LYS A 289 39.23 0.94 -25.49
N PHE A 290 38.25 1.79 -25.76
CA PHE A 290 37.73 2.13 -27.09
C PHE A 290 37.65 3.64 -27.25
#